data_4cad132faa9a680459281808f302c93e
#
_entry.id   4cad132faa9a680459281808f302c93e
#
_cell.length_a   1.000
_cell.length_b   1.000
_cell.length_c   1.000
_cell.angle_alpha   90.00
_cell.angle_beta   90.00
_cell.angle_gamma   90.00
#
_symmetry.space_group_name_H-M   'P 1'
#
loop_
_entity.id
_entity.type
_entity.pdbx_description
1 polymer ?
#
loop_
_entity_poly.entity_id
_entity_poly.type
_entity_poly.pdbx_seq_one_letter_code
_entity_poly.pdbx_strand_id
1 'polypeptide(L)'
;VADTPSVTMARSGAALIVNLSCSDEIIGKEDYRRTILKAKSGSLLCAYAYADAGFGESTQDMVFAGHDLILENGSILAESKLFAQGILYGDIDVQRLAEERRRSNTFQPIAPASPAVPFSMELTESRLDRFVDAAPFVPSNTAERTQRCEKILTLQAMGLATRLRHIGCKTAVVGLSGGLDSTLALIVMVHAFRICPVSYTHLRAHETCADL
;
A
#
# COMPACT_ATOMS: atom_id res chain seq x y z
N VAL A 1 4.53 10.34 -21.25
CA VAL A 1 5.14 11.60 -20.83
C VAL A 1 5.79 11.36 -19.49
N ALA A 2 7.12 11.53 -19.41
CA ALA A 2 7.89 11.24 -18.20
C ALA A 2 7.52 12.20 -17.05
N ASP A 3 7.25 13.45 -17.36
CA ASP A 3 6.87 14.46 -16.39
C ASP A 3 5.42 14.91 -16.65
N THR A 4 4.53 14.57 -15.73
CA THR A 4 3.10 14.88 -15.84
C THR A 4 2.75 16.03 -14.90
N PRO A 5 1.77 16.90 -15.23
CA PRO A 5 1.35 18.01 -14.36
C PRO A 5 1.05 17.58 -12.92
N SER A 6 0.55 16.37 -12.72
CA SER A 6 0.25 15.82 -11.40
C SER A 6 1.48 15.71 -10.48
N VAL A 7 2.67 15.50 -11.04
CA VAL A 7 3.94 15.47 -10.27
C VAL A 7 4.21 16.85 -9.66
N THR A 8 4.18 17.87 -10.49
CA THR A 8 4.39 19.26 -10.04
C THR A 8 3.32 19.68 -9.03
N MET A 9 2.05 19.38 -9.30
CA MET A 9 0.94 19.71 -8.41
C MET A 9 1.11 19.05 -7.04
N ALA A 10 1.37 17.74 -6.98
CA ALA A 10 1.57 17.03 -5.72
C ALA A 10 2.76 17.55 -4.94
N ARG A 11 3.90 17.81 -5.61
CA ARG A 11 5.10 18.38 -4.98
C ARG A 11 4.90 19.82 -4.52
N SER A 12 4.02 20.57 -5.16
CA SER A 12 3.58 21.92 -4.74
C SER A 12 2.57 21.92 -3.60
N GLY A 13 2.20 20.75 -3.08
CA GLY A 13 1.35 20.62 -1.89
C GLY A 13 -0.05 20.06 -2.14
N ALA A 14 -0.48 19.83 -3.39
CA ALA A 14 -1.81 19.29 -3.67
C ALA A 14 -1.97 17.91 -3.03
N ALA A 15 -2.93 17.78 -2.10
CA ALA A 15 -3.29 16.53 -1.46
C ALA A 15 -4.26 15.70 -2.31
N LEU A 16 -5.11 16.39 -3.08
CA LEU A 16 -6.05 15.79 -4.04
C LEU A 16 -5.77 16.35 -5.44
N ILE A 17 -5.65 15.46 -6.40
CA ILE A 17 -5.57 15.78 -7.82
C ILE A 17 -6.89 15.37 -8.47
N VAL A 18 -7.50 16.31 -9.16
CA VAL A 18 -8.71 16.06 -9.96
C VAL A 18 -8.32 16.06 -11.43
N ASN A 19 -8.69 15.01 -12.13
CA ASN A 19 -8.41 14.82 -13.55
C ASN A 19 -9.70 14.59 -14.32
N LEU A 20 -10.13 15.58 -15.07
CA LEU A 20 -11.21 15.48 -16.04
C LEU A 20 -10.63 14.94 -17.34
N SER A 21 -11.07 13.80 -17.78
CA SER A 21 -10.54 13.07 -18.93
C SER A 21 -11.61 12.80 -19.98
N CYS A 22 -11.16 12.70 -21.21
CA CYS A 22 -11.97 12.27 -22.34
C CYS A 22 -11.20 11.13 -23.03
N SER A 23 -11.18 9.97 -22.39
CA SER A 23 -10.43 8.80 -22.83
C SER A 23 -11.38 7.79 -23.44
N ASP A 24 -11.29 7.58 -24.76
CA ASP A 24 -12.05 6.54 -25.44
C ASP A 24 -11.81 5.16 -24.83
N GLU A 25 -12.77 4.26 -24.91
CA GLU A 25 -12.66 2.92 -24.35
C GLU A 25 -12.30 1.91 -25.44
N ILE A 26 -11.30 1.09 -25.14
CA ILE A 26 -10.91 -0.09 -25.93
C ILE A 26 -10.62 -1.24 -24.98
N ILE A 27 -10.65 -2.45 -25.50
CA ILE A 27 -10.41 -3.67 -24.70
C ILE A 27 -9.04 -3.60 -23.98
N GLY A 28 -9.05 -3.76 -22.67
CA GLY A 28 -7.86 -3.72 -21.82
C GLY A 28 -7.48 -2.33 -21.30
N LYS A 29 -8.12 -1.25 -21.77
CA LYS A 29 -7.81 0.10 -21.32
C LYS A 29 -8.27 0.39 -19.89
N GLU A 30 -9.33 -0.27 -19.45
CA GLU A 30 -9.80 -0.26 -18.07
C GLU A 30 -8.69 -0.68 -17.08
N ASP A 31 -8.03 -1.81 -17.31
CA ASP A 31 -6.94 -2.32 -16.46
C ASP A 31 -5.70 -1.43 -16.54
N TYR A 32 -5.39 -0.92 -17.72
CA TYR A 32 -4.32 0.06 -17.90
C TYR A 32 -4.59 1.33 -17.08
N ARG A 33 -5.82 1.85 -17.14
CA ARG A 33 -6.25 3.04 -16.39
C ARG A 33 -6.12 2.82 -14.88
N ARG A 34 -6.62 1.71 -14.35
CA ARG A 34 -6.44 1.31 -12.95
C ARG A 34 -4.97 1.29 -12.56
N THR A 35 -4.14 0.65 -13.37
CA THR A 35 -2.70 0.51 -13.10
C THR A 35 -2.00 1.86 -13.04
N ILE A 36 -2.22 2.73 -14.02
CA ILE A 36 -1.59 4.05 -14.08
C ILE A 36 -2.04 4.94 -12.92
N LEU A 37 -3.33 4.97 -12.62
CA LEU A 37 -3.87 5.83 -11.56
C LEU A 37 -3.43 5.35 -10.17
N LYS A 38 -3.39 4.04 -9.93
CA LYS A 38 -2.82 3.47 -8.70
C LYS A 38 -1.34 3.85 -8.53
N ALA A 39 -0.56 3.69 -9.58
CA ALA A 39 0.85 4.04 -9.56
C ALA A 39 1.06 5.54 -9.28
N LYS A 40 0.29 6.41 -9.93
CA LYS A 40 0.37 7.87 -9.72
C LYS A 40 -0.03 8.27 -8.30
N SER A 41 -1.20 7.82 -7.84
CA SER A 41 -1.69 8.12 -6.50
C SER A 41 -0.70 7.67 -5.42
N GLY A 42 -0.14 6.46 -5.55
CA GLY A 42 0.83 5.91 -4.61
C GLY A 42 2.19 6.61 -4.65
N SER A 43 2.75 6.81 -5.83
CA SER A 43 4.07 7.46 -5.97
C SER A 43 4.07 8.93 -5.56
N LEU A 44 2.94 9.62 -5.69
CA LEU A 44 2.78 11.02 -5.35
C LEU A 44 2.21 11.23 -3.93
N LEU A 45 1.91 10.15 -3.22
CA LEU A 45 1.29 10.20 -1.89
C LEU A 45 0.10 11.16 -1.87
N CYS A 46 -0.81 11.02 -2.83
CA CYS A 46 -1.97 11.90 -2.98
C CYS A 46 -3.25 11.11 -3.23
N ALA A 47 -4.38 11.75 -3.01
CA ALA A 47 -5.64 11.30 -3.54
C ALA A 47 -5.74 11.68 -5.03
N TYR A 48 -6.46 10.88 -5.79
CA TYR A 48 -6.65 11.10 -7.23
C TYR A 48 -8.11 10.82 -7.58
N ALA A 49 -8.83 11.85 -8.01
CA ALA A 49 -10.17 11.73 -8.54
C ALA A 49 -10.11 11.82 -10.06
N TYR A 50 -10.45 10.74 -10.73
CA TYR A 50 -10.48 10.64 -12.18
C TYR A 50 -11.92 10.54 -12.64
N ALA A 51 -12.35 11.48 -13.46
CA ALA A 51 -13.66 11.50 -14.08
C ALA A 51 -13.51 11.42 -15.60
N ASP A 52 -14.08 10.42 -16.20
CA ASP A 52 -13.96 10.16 -17.64
C ASP A 52 -15.23 10.53 -18.38
N ALA A 53 -15.10 10.87 -19.65
CA ALA A 53 -16.21 11.04 -20.57
C ALA A 53 -17.04 9.75 -20.65
N GLY A 54 -18.35 9.90 -20.71
CA GLY A 54 -19.28 8.79 -20.67
C GLY A 54 -20.20 8.70 -21.89
N PHE A 55 -21.31 8.04 -21.66
CA PHE A 55 -22.32 7.83 -22.70
C PHE A 55 -22.80 9.15 -23.31
N GLY A 56 -22.74 9.26 -24.62
CA GLY A 56 -23.22 10.43 -25.35
C GLY A 56 -22.15 11.46 -25.72
N GLU A 57 -20.90 11.28 -25.27
CA GLU A 57 -19.80 12.20 -25.63
C GLU A 57 -19.39 12.13 -27.09
N SER A 58 -19.66 11.03 -27.78
CA SER A 58 -19.43 10.90 -29.20
C SER A 58 -20.59 10.23 -29.91
N THR A 59 -20.87 10.69 -31.13
CA THR A 59 -21.83 10.06 -32.07
C THR A 59 -21.10 9.41 -33.23
N GLN A 60 -19.77 9.30 -33.18
CA GLN A 60 -18.91 8.73 -34.22
C GLN A 60 -18.27 7.41 -33.72
N ASP A 61 -17.08 7.11 -34.19
CA ASP A 61 -16.40 5.84 -34.00
C ASP A 61 -15.84 5.61 -32.57
N MET A 62 -15.65 6.70 -31.80
CA MET A 62 -15.14 6.59 -30.45
C MET A 62 -16.26 6.27 -29.44
N VAL A 63 -15.98 5.33 -28.54
CA VAL A 63 -16.86 4.96 -27.45
C VAL A 63 -16.23 5.41 -26.13
N PHE A 64 -17.01 6.03 -25.27
CA PHE A 64 -16.57 6.48 -23.94
C PHE A 64 -17.33 5.71 -22.87
N ALA A 65 -16.60 5.19 -21.89
CA ALA A 65 -17.15 4.28 -20.89
C ALA A 65 -17.57 4.95 -19.58
N GLY A 66 -17.17 6.20 -19.33
CA GLY A 66 -17.41 6.86 -18.04
C GLY A 66 -16.81 6.09 -16.89
N HIS A 67 -15.57 5.62 -17.03
CA HIS A 67 -14.88 4.86 -16.01
C HIS A 67 -14.23 5.79 -14.99
N ASP A 68 -14.97 6.12 -13.94
CA ASP A 68 -14.55 7.02 -12.87
C ASP A 68 -13.87 6.27 -11.75
N LEU A 69 -12.84 6.88 -11.16
CA LEU A 69 -12.10 6.29 -10.04
C LEU A 69 -11.75 7.36 -9.00
N ILE A 70 -11.87 6.98 -7.74
CA ILE A 70 -11.35 7.74 -6.61
C ILE A 70 -10.28 6.88 -5.92
N LEU A 71 -9.07 7.41 -5.83
CA LEU A 71 -7.92 6.70 -5.27
C LEU A 71 -7.26 7.51 -4.15
N GLU A 72 -6.60 6.80 -3.24
CA GLU A 72 -5.79 7.38 -2.17
C GLU A 72 -4.55 6.52 -1.94
N ASN A 73 -3.38 7.14 -2.06
CA ASN A 73 -2.09 6.47 -1.81
C ASN A 73 -1.97 5.07 -2.45
N GLY A 74 -2.36 4.97 -3.73
CA GLY A 74 -2.29 3.75 -4.53
C GLY A 74 -3.44 2.75 -4.32
N SER A 75 -4.39 3.04 -3.43
CA SER A 75 -5.58 2.22 -3.19
C SER A 75 -6.80 2.82 -3.89
N ILE A 76 -7.62 1.99 -4.52
CA ILE A 76 -8.91 2.41 -5.06
C ILE A 76 -9.91 2.45 -3.90
N LEU A 77 -10.51 3.61 -3.67
CA LEU A 77 -11.56 3.82 -2.68
C LEU A 77 -12.94 3.58 -3.29
N ALA A 78 -13.14 4.06 -4.50
CA ALA A 78 -14.38 3.88 -5.23
C ALA A 78 -14.09 3.80 -6.73
N GLU A 79 -14.93 3.05 -7.45
CA GLU A 79 -14.81 2.81 -8.88
C GLU A 79 -16.18 2.62 -9.51
N SER A 80 -16.46 3.31 -10.60
CA SER A 80 -17.70 3.10 -11.37
C SER A 80 -17.57 1.84 -12.25
N LYS A 81 -18.70 1.24 -12.57
CA LYS A 81 -18.73 0.23 -13.64
C LYS A 81 -18.65 0.94 -14.98
N LEU A 82 -18.04 0.30 -15.98
CA LEU A 82 -18.05 0.79 -17.33
C LEU A 82 -19.50 1.04 -17.82
N PHE A 83 -19.70 2.14 -18.49
CA PHE A 83 -21.01 2.58 -19.03
C PHE A 83 -22.07 2.90 -17.97
N ALA A 84 -21.71 2.92 -16.70
CA ALA A 84 -22.60 3.39 -15.64
C ALA A 84 -22.78 4.92 -15.76
N GLN A 85 -23.98 5.38 -15.43
CA GLN A 85 -24.28 6.79 -15.28
C GLN A 85 -24.56 7.10 -13.81
N GLY A 86 -24.09 8.24 -13.34
CA GLY A 86 -24.34 8.67 -11.97
C GLY A 86 -23.17 9.41 -11.36
N ILE A 87 -23.19 9.52 -10.04
CA ILE A 87 -22.14 10.19 -9.27
C ILE A 87 -21.43 9.13 -8.44
N LEU A 88 -20.10 9.16 -8.49
CA LEU A 88 -19.24 8.32 -7.64
C LEU A 88 -18.82 9.13 -6.41
N TYR A 89 -18.96 8.52 -5.24
CA TYR A 89 -18.58 9.11 -3.96
C TYR A 89 -17.45 8.33 -3.31
N GLY A 90 -16.60 9.01 -2.54
CA GLY A 90 -15.55 8.37 -1.75
C GLY A 90 -14.96 9.30 -0.71
N ASP A 91 -14.66 8.78 0.46
CA ASP A 91 -14.07 9.51 1.57
C ASP A 91 -12.54 9.46 1.48
N ILE A 92 -11.91 10.63 1.44
CA ILE A 92 -10.45 10.79 1.34
C ILE A 92 -9.91 11.27 2.67
N ASP A 93 -8.88 10.58 3.19
CA ASP A 93 -8.16 10.97 4.40
C ASP A 93 -6.94 11.85 4.06
N VAL A 94 -7.17 13.14 3.95
CA VAL A 94 -6.10 14.12 3.64
C VAL A 94 -5.07 14.24 4.76
N GLN A 95 -5.44 13.98 6.02
CA GLN A 95 -4.50 14.01 7.14
C GLN A 95 -3.52 12.85 7.06
N ARG A 96 -4.00 11.66 6.75
CA ARG A 96 -3.15 10.50 6.50
C ARG A 96 -2.16 10.74 5.37
N LEU A 97 -2.60 11.34 4.27
CA LEU A 97 -1.71 11.69 3.16
C LEU A 97 -0.61 12.67 3.57
N ALA A 98 -0.95 13.67 4.38
CA ALA A 98 0.02 14.62 4.92
C ALA A 98 1.04 13.93 5.85
N GLU A 99 0.61 12.98 6.67
CA GLU A 99 1.47 12.16 7.53
C GLU A 99 2.42 11.29 6.71
N GLU A 100 1.92 10.60 5.69
CA GLU A 100 2.75 9.76 4.81
C GLU A 100 3.83 10.59 4.10
N ARG A 101 3.48 11.79 3.62
CA ARG A 101 4.46 12.70 3.02
C ARG A 101 5.52 13.16 4.01
N ARG A 102 5.16 13.45 5.26
CA ARG A 102 6.11 13.86 6.32
C ARG A 102 7.07 12.73 6.69
N ARG A 103 6.61 11.50 6.66
CA ARG A 103 7.44 10.31 6.95
C ARG A 103 8.36 9.93 5.79
N SER A 104 8.00 10.30 4.57
CA SER A 104 8.77 9.97 3.38
C SER A 104 9.97 10.89 3.23
N ASN A 105 11.17 10.36 3.36
CA ASN A 105 12.42 11.10 3.11
C ASN A 105 12.72 11.29 1.62
N THR A 106 11.97 10.63 0.74
CA THR A 106 12.12 10.74 -0.72
C THR A 106 11.12 11.70 -1.35
N PHE A 107 10.07 12.10 -0.62
CA PHE A 107 9.12 13.09 -1.11
C PHE A 107 9.70 14.49 -0.96
N GLN A 108 10.02 15.11 -2.09
CA GLN A 108 10.68 16.43 -2.13
C GLN A 108 9.64 17.51 -2.51
N PRO A 109 9.16 18.33 -1.56
CA PRO A 109 8.28 19.43 -1.87
C PRO A 109 9.00 20.53 -2.69
N ILE A 110 8.25 21.24 -3.48
CA ILE A 110 8.71 22.42 -4.24
C ILE A 110 7.86 23.65 -3.89
N ALA A 111 8.34 24.81 -4.24
CA ALA A 111 7.52 26.03 -4.16
C ALA A 111 6.25 25.89 -5.03
N PRO A 112 5.12 26.51 -4.64
CA PRO A 112 3.91 26.46 -5.44
C PRO A 112 4.16 26.91 -6.87
N ALA A 113 3.81 26.05 -7.82
CA ALA A 113 4.02 26.27 -9.26
C ALA A 113 2.81 26.93 -9.95
N SER A 114 1.69 27.08 -9.23
CA SER A 114 0.45 27.66 -9.75
C SER A 114 -0.14 28.62 -8.75
N PRO A 115 -0.93 29.62 -9.21
CA PRO A 115 -1.65 30.52 -8.32
C PRO A 115 -2.62 29.72 -7.42
N ALA A 116 -2.68 30.10 -6.14
CA ALA A 116 -3.66 29.53 -5.23
C ALA A 116 -4.98 30.32 -5.35
N VAL A 117 -6.09 29.60 -5.44
CA VAL A 117 -7.43 30.16 -5.35
C VAL A 117 -7.99 29.83 -3.97
N PRO A 118 -8.06 30.79 -3.04
CA PRO A 118 -8.60 30.52 -1.72
C PRO A 118 -10.11 30.30 -1.79
N PHE A 119 -10.60 29.32 -1.02
CA PHE A 119 -12.03 29.11 -0.79
C PHE A 119 -12.25 28.75 0.68
N SER A 120 -13.45 28.96 1.16
CA SER A 120 -13.88 28.53 2.49
C SER A 120 -15.02 27.53 2.35
N MET A 121 -15.04 26.56 3.26
CA MET A 121 -16.06 25.54 3.33
C MET A 121 -16.42 25.31 4.80
N GLU A 122 -17.71 25.25 5.10
CA GLU A 122 -18.15 24.89 6.45
C GLU A 122 -17.84 23.42 6.71
N LEU A 123 -17.23 23.15 7.88
CA LEU A 123 -17.02 21.80 8.35
C LEU A 123 -18.32 21.33 9.03
N THR A 124 -18.99 20.38 8.42
CA THR A 124 -20.17 19.74 8.99
C THR A 124 -19.81 18.35 9.52
N GLU A 125 -20.48 17.92 10.60
CA GLU A 125 -20.38 16.53 11.00
C GLU A 125 -20.92 15.65 9.87
N SER A 126 -20.10 14.77 9.36
CA SER A 126 -20.47 13.79 8.34
C SER A 126 -20.23 12.40 8.86
N ARG A 127 -21.10 11.47 8.48
CA ARG A 127 -20.86 10.05 8.73
C ARG A 127 -19.72 9.57 7.84
N LEU A 128 -18.73 8.94 8.44
CA LEU A 128 -17.66 8.27 7.67
C LEU A 128 -18.25 7.04 6.97
N ASP A 129 -18.24 7.04 5.65
CA ASP A 129 -18.72 5.92 4.82
C ASP A 129 -17.55 5.16 4.19
N ARG A 130 -16.44 5.15 4.89
CA ARG A 130 -15.22 4.47 4.48
C ARG A 130 -15.08 3.14 5.19
N PHE A 131 -14.75 2.09 4.45
CA PHE A 131 -14.35 0.82 5.06
C PHE A 131 -13.04 0.97 5.81
N VAL A 132 -13.06 0.66 7.09
CA VAL A 132 -11.87 0.60 7.95
C VAL A 132 -11.74 -0.84 8.43
N ASP A 133 -10.64 -1.49 8.04
CA ASP A 133 -10.36 -2.86 8.45
C ASP A 133 -10.05 -2.89 9.95
N ALA A 134 -10.84 -3.64 10.73
CA ALA A 134 -10.61 -3.84 12.16
C ALA A 134 -9.34 -4.65 12.46
N ALA A 135 -8.86 -5.43 11.50
CA ALA A 135 -7.66 -6.26 11.65
C ALA A 135 -6.67 -6.06 10.47
N PRO A 136 -6.14 -4.84 10.27
CA PRO A 136 -5.39 -4.47 9.04
C PRO A 136 -4.11 -5.29 8.83
N PHE A 137 -3.63 -5.97 9.88
CA PHE A 137 -2.43 -6.81 9.81
C PHE A 137 -2.72 -8.29 9.55
N VAL A 138 -3.98 -8.71 9.67
CA VAL A 138 -4.38 -10.12 9.53
C VAL A 138 -5.36 -10.26 8.38
N PRO A 139 -4.95 -10.75 7.21
CA PRO A 139 -5.86 -10.97 6.10
C PRO A 139 -7.01 -11.90 6.49
N SER A 140 -8.23 -11.53 6.13
CA SER A 140 -9.42 -12.35 6.36
C SER A 140 -9.42 -13.62 5.52
N ASN A 141 -8.84 -13.56 4.32
CA ASN A 141 -8.66 -14.71 3.45
C ASN A 141 -7.55 -15.64 3.97
N THR A 142 -7.89 -16.91 4.19
CA THR A 142 -6.96 -17.92 4.73
C THR A 142 -5.74 -18.15 3.84
N ALA A 143 -5.91 -18.17 2.51
CA ALA A 143 -4.80 -18.37 1.57
C ALA A 143 -3.83 -17.19 1.61
N GLU A 144 -4.34 -15.96 1.60
CA GLU A 144 -3.52 -14.75 1.74
C GLU A 144 -2.81 -14.69 3.09
N ARG A 145 -3.50 -15.09 4.17
CA ARG A 145 -2.92 -15.15 5.50
C ARG A 145 -1.76 -16.13 5.56
N THR A 146 -1.92 -17.34 5.01
CA THR A 146 -0.85 -18.33 4.93
C THR A 146 0.34 -17.80 4.16
N GLN A 147 0.12 -17.26 2.97
CA GLN A 147 1.19 -16.68 2.15
C GLN A 147 1.90 -15.52 2.88
N ARG A 148 1.16 -14.69 3.59
CA ARG A 148 1.73 -13.59 4.38
C ARG A 148 2.58 -14.10 5.53
N CYS A 149 2.12 -15.12 6.27
CA CYS A 149 2.87 -15.73 7.35
C CYS A 149 4.18 -16.36 6.84
N GLU A 150 4.15 -17.07 5.73
CA GLU A 150 5.35 -17.63 5.09
C GLU A 150 6.35 -16.55 4.68
N LYS A 151 5.87 -15.43 4.09
CA LYS A 151 6.71 -14.30 3.74
C LYS A 151 7.36 -13.66 4.98
N ILE A 152 6.59 -13.47 6.05
CA ILE A 152 7.10 -12.89 7.30
C ILE A 152 8.20 -13.80 7.89
N LEU A 153 7.94 -15.10 8.00
CA LEU A 153 8.92 -16.06 8.50
C LEU A 153 10.19 -16.08 7.65
N THR A 154 10.03 -16.07 6.33
CA THR A 154 11.16 -16.02 5.40
C THR A 154 11.98 -14.74 5.56
N LEU A 155 11.33 -13.57 5.66
CA LEU A 155 12.02 -12.30 5.86
C LEU A 155 12.85 -12.29 7.15
N GLN A 156 12.28 -12.76 8.25
CA GLN A 156 12.97 -12.86 9.54
C GLN A 156 14.15 -13.83 9.46
N ALA A 157 13.94 -15.01 8.88
CA ALA A 157 14.97 -16.02 8.72
C ALA A 157 16.13 -15.55 7.83
N MET A 158 15.84 -14.87 6.71
CA MET A 158 16.85 -14.31 5.82
C MET A 158 17.66 -13.21 6.50
N GLY A 159 17.01 -12.33 7.27
CA GLY A 159 17.67 -11.28 8.03
C GLY A 159 18.66 -11.88 9.06
N LEU A 160 18.23 -12.90 9.80
CA LEU A 160 19.08 -13.59 10.76
C LEU A 160 20.21 -14.36 10.07
N ALA A 161 19.92 -15.09 8.98
CA ALA A 161 20.92 -15.83 8.21
C ALA A 161 22.02 -14.92 7.68
N THR A 162 21.66 -13.75 7.18
CA THR A 162 22.64 -12.74 6.70
C THR A 162 23.58 -12.30 7.82
N ARG A 163 23.06 -12.05 9.01
CA ARG A 163 23.88 -11.68 10.19
C ARG A 163 24.78 -12.82 10.64
N LEU A 164 24.25 -14.04 10.75
CA LEU A 164 25.01 -15.22 11.14
C LEU A 164 26.19 -15.48 10.19
N ARG A 165 25.96 -15.33 8.89
CA ARG A 165 27.03 -15.44 7.86
C ARG A 165 28.08 -14.35 8.02
N HIS A 166 27.64 -13.11 8.20
CA HIS A 166 28.54 -11.96 8.31
C HIS A 166 29.50 -12.09 9.48
N ILE A 167 29.02 -12.56 10.65
CA ILE A 167 29.83 -12.73 11.84
C ILE A 167 30.55 -14.11 11.92
N GLY A 168 30.32 -14.99 10.94
CA GLY A 168 30.90 -16.34 10.92
C GLY A 168 30.39 -17.24 12.05
N CYS A 169 29.20 -16.98 12.58
CA CYS A 169 28.63 -17.68 13.71
C CYS A 169 28.17 -19.08 13.33
N LYS A 170 28.63 -20.09 14.09
CA LYS A 170 28.29 -21.51 13.86
C LYS A 170 27.22 -22.02 14.83
N THR A 171 26.97 -21.31 15.89
CA THR A 171 26.01 -21.70 16.95
C THR A 171 25.20 -20.50 17.37
N ALA A 172 23.97 -20.72 17.81
CA ALA A 172 23.12 -19.71 18.41
C ALA A 172 22.37 -20.31 19.60
N VAL A 173 22.12 -19.49 20.59
CA VAL A 173 21.41 -19.87 21.82
C VAL A 173 20.19 -18.97 21.95
N VAL A 174 19.03 -19.54 22.23
CA VAL A 174 17.79 -18.82 22.54
C VAL A 174 17.19 -19.34 23.83
N GLY A 175 16.83 -18.44 24.73
CA GLY A 175 16.08 -18.78 25.94
C GLY A 175 14.59 -18.96 25.60
N LEU A 176 14.05 -20.12 25.92
CA LEU A 176 12.63 -20.43 25.73
C LEU A 176 11.88 -20.23 27.05
N SER A 177 11.02 -19.23 27.09
CA SER A 177 10.15 -18.95 28.24
C SER A 177 8.80 -19.69 28.16
N GLY A 178 8.56 -20.46 27.11
CA GLY A 178 7.25 -21.06 26.84
C GLY A 178 6.23 -20.11 26.18
N GLY A 179 6.59 -18.84 25.99
CA GLY A 179 5.75 -17.87 25.30
C GLY A 179 5.86 -17.92 23.77
N LEU A 180 4.89 -17.30 23.09
CA LEU A 180 4.85 -17.26 21.63
C LEU A 180 6.08 -16.61 21.01
N ASP A 181 6.59 -15.53 21.60
CA ASP A 181 7.72 -14.77 21.07
C ASP A 181 9.00 -15.61 21.03
N SER A 182 9.29 -16.30 22.13
CA SER A 182 10.47 -17.19 22.21
C SER A 182 10.34 -18.41 21.30
N THR A 183 9.13 -18.93 21.14
CA THR A 183 8.85 -20.02 20.21
C THR A 183 9.03 -19.56 18.75
N LEU A 184 8.53 -18.38 18.40
CA LEU A 184 8.73 -17.81 17.07
C LEU A 184 10.23 -17.56 16.79
N ALA A 185 10.96 -17.02 17.76
CA ALA A 185 12.40 -16.80 17.65
C ALA A 185 13.16 -18.12 17.39
N LEU A 186 12.76 -19.21 18.03
CA LEU A 186 13.32 -20.55 17.78
C LEU A 186 13.04 -21.01 16.34
N ILE A 187 11.79 -20.87 15.87
CA ILE A 187 11.41 -21.25 14.51
C ILE A 187 12.22 -20.46 13.49
N VAL A 188 12.31 -19.14 13.64
CA VAL A 188 13.12 -18.25 12.79
C VAL A 188 14.59 -18.70 12.79
N MET A 189 15.14 -19.01 13.94
CA MET A 189 16.53 -19.47 14.07
C MET A 189 16.75 -20.78 13.32
N VAL A 190 15.86 -21.76 13.47
CA VAL A 190 15.94 -23.04 12.73
C VAL A 190 15.90 -22.82 11.23
N HIS A 191 15.00 -21.95 10.75
CA HIS A 191 14.92 -21.61 9.32
C HIS A 191 16.18 -20.88 8.83
N ALA A 192 16.73 -19.95 9.63
CA ALA A 192 17.96 -19.23 9.29
C ALA A 192 19.16 -20.18 9.14
N PHE A 193 19.30 -21.17 10.02
CA PHE A 193 20.36 -22.17 9.94
C PHE A 193 20.19 -23.13 8.75
N ARG A 194 18.97 -23.43 8.33
CA ARG A 194 18.71 -24.19 7.09
C ARG A 194 19.13 -23.43 5.83
N ILE A 195 19.01 -22.11 5.84
CA ILE A 195 19.44 -21.24 4.75
C ILE A 195 20.96 -21.06 4.72
N CYS A 196 21.60 -21.06 5.90
CA CYS A 196 23.05 -21.01 6.01
C CYS A 196 23.64 -22.40 5.72
N PRO A 197 24.61 -22.54 4.80
CA PRO A 197 25.32 -23.81 4.59
C PRO A 197 26.32 -24.03 5.75
N VAL A 198 25.81 -24.19 6.97
CA VAL A 198 26.64 -24.51 8.14
C VAL A 198 26.36 -25.94 8.55
N SER A 199 27.41 -26.76 8.59
CA SER A 199 27.32 -28.13 9.05
C SER A 199 26.87 -28.18 10.49
N TYR A 200 25.68 -28.71 10.70
CA TYR A 200 25.10 -29.22 11.94
C TYR A 200 24.79 -28.28 13.08
N THR A 201 23.51 -28.16 13.28
CA THR A 201 22.90 -27.71 14.54
C THR A 201 22.52 -28.89 15.40
N HIS A 202 23.08 -29.00 16.58
CA HIS A 202 22.49 -29.76 17.68
C HIS A 202 21.60 -28.80 18.48
N LEU A 203 20.28 -28.96 18.35
CA LEU A 203 19.33 -28.36 19.27
C LEU A 203 19.43 -29.12 20.59
N ARG A 204 20.03 -28.50 21.62
CA ARG A 204 19.93 -28.97 23.00
C ARG A 204 18.93 -28.08 23.71
N ALA A 205 17.81 -28.65 24.12
CA ALA A 205 16.93 -28.03 25.09
C ALA A 205 17.54 -28.33 26.48
N HIS A 206 17.90 -27.28 27.22
CA HIS A 206 18.12 -27.37 28.65
C HIS A 206 16.82 -27.03 29.36
N GLU A 207 16.13 -28.03 29.88
CA GLU A 207 15.09 -27.80 30.88
C GLU A 207 15.76 -27.36 32.17
N THR A 208 15.60 -26.10 32.52
CA THR A 208 15.78 -25.68 33.93
C THR A 208 14.42 -25.83 34.57
N CYS A 209 14.18 -26.95 35.25
CA CYS A 209 13.17 -27.01 36.29
C CYS A 209 13.59 -26.03 37.38
N ALA A 210 12.88 -24.89 37.48
CA ALA A 210 12.87 -24.12 38.69
C ALA A 210 11.80 -24.77 39.60
N ASP A 211 12.23 -25.56 40.52
CA ASP A 211 11.42 -25.95 41.67
C ASP A 211 11.11 -24.67 42.47
N LEU A 212 9.83 -24.32 42.54
CA LEU A 212 9.24 -23.44 43.55
C LEU A 212 8.07 -24.14 44.20
#